data_cb79719ea0fbef61ae6077d68d5066f3
#
_entry.id   cb79719ea0fbef61ae6077d68d5066f3
#
_cell.length_a   1.000
_cell.length_b   1.000
_cell.length_c   1.000
_cell.angle_alpha   90.00
_cell.angle_beta   90.00
_cell.angle_gamma   90.00
#
_symmetry.space_group_name_H-M   'P 1'
#
loop_
_entity.id
_entity.type
_entity.pdbx_description
1 polymer ?
#
loop_
_entity_poly.entity_id
_entity_poly.type
_entity_poly.pdbx_seq_one_letter_code
_entity_poly.pdbx_strand_id
1 'polypeptide(L)'
;MRSGIKISALFVLLLLAINGKGQVNIGDSLSAGDTVSMQEYPFINYKADTIFHSGQLMPFFKKLQKLANGDSSQISILHIGDSHIQADFITREVRKNLQLRFGNAGRGLVFPLRIAGTNEPSDYKSTTNTKWTVAKVNSLAQSPAPGISGISMSSDQNGVFFDISTLNHDGLDYAFSTVTLIHTKDSLQFDCRFTDSPPRFGYLMSALPMEPGECTTVVPFSHPTNYVRLQAEQTETGQNAITVNGVILQNGKPGILYHSVGINGAKYDDYLNSPLFFTQLKVLKPDLAIVSLGTNEGANIKVTEDEIITSVVNMIQRIRSANPGTCILITTPTDDYYRKKYKNPYLQAVQRALLRLAAGAEDLHDDDDAEEGA
;
A
#
# COMPACT_ATOMS: atom_id res chain seq x y z
N MET A 1 1.62 30.15 2.49
CA MET A 1 0.19 29.95 2.66
C MET A 1 -0.04 28.48 2.92
N ARG A 2 -0.59 28.15 4.09
CA ARG A 2 -0.71 26.79 4.62
C ARG A 2 -1.83 26.04 3.89
N SER A 3 -1.47 25.05 3.07
CA SER A 3 -2.42 24.10 2.47
C SER A 3 -2.36 22.77 3.26
N GLY A 4 -2.72 22.83 4.49
CA GLY A 4 -2.77 21.61 5.32
C GLY A 4 -4.20 21.33 5.67
N ILE A 5 -4.98 20.68 4.84
CA ILE A 5 -6.31 20.25 5.33
C ILE A 5 -7.06 19.54 4.19
N LYS A 6 -6.86 18.24 4.03
CA LYS A 6 -7.79 17.38 3.24
C LYS A 6 -7.73 15.90 3.63
N ILE A 7 -7.27 15.59 4.82
CA ILE A 7 -6.80 14.23 5.17
C ILE A 7 -7.73 13.50 6.13
N SER A 8 -8.75 14.19 6.65
CA SER A 8 -9.61 13.63 7.71
C SER A 8 -10.68 12.65 7.23
N ALA A 9 -11.08 12.68 5.96
CA ALA A 9 -12.22 11.92 5.49
C ALA A 9 -12.02 10.39 5.59
N LEU A 10 -10.89 9.87 5.14
CA LEU A 10 -10.65 8.41 5.17
C LEU A 10 -10.49 7.86 6.60
N PHE A 11 -9.93 8.67 7.50
CA PHE A 11 -9.75 8.27 8.89
C PHE A 11 -11.06 8.34 9.69
N VAL A 12 -11.90 9.34 9.41
CA VAL A 12 -13.27 9.46 9.96
C VAL A 12 -14.16 8.32 9.46
N LEU A 13 -14.04 7.92 8.19
CA LEU A 13 -14.74 6.76 7.62
C LEU A 13 -14.41 5.45 8.37
N LEU A 14 -13.16 5.21 8.72
CA LEU A 14 -12.77 4.02 9.46
C LEU A 14 -13.31 4.01 10.90
N LEU A 15 -13.52 5.18 11.50
CA LEU A 15 -14.07 5.34 12.86
C LEU A 15 -15.59 5.36 12.90
N LEU A 16 -16.28 5.87 11.86
CA LEU A 16 -17.74 5.95 11.80
C LEU A 16 -18.40 4.61 11.50
N ALA A 17 -17.70 3.69 10.81
CA ALA A 17 -18.16 2.31 10.62
C ALA A 17 -18.36 1.53 11.94
N ILE A 18 -17.79 2.01 13.05
CA ILE A 18 -17.97 1.43 14.40
C ILE A 18 -19.32 1.83 15.01
N ASN A 19 -19.98 2.88 14.50
CA ASN A 19 -21.24 3.43 15.05
C ASN A 19 -22.50 3.05 14.23
N GLY A 20 -22.39 2.30 13.15
CA GLY A 20 -23.54 1.82 12.36
C GLY A 20 -24.16 0.56 12.97
N LYS A 21 -25.29 0.68 13.64
CA LYS A 21 -26.27 -0.32 14.16
C LYS A 21 -25.79 -1.73 14.58
N GLY A 22 -24.53 -1.88 14.87
CA GLY A 22 -24.02 -2.98 15.66
C GLY A 22 -23.23 -2.36 16.79
N GLN A 23 -23.81 -2.18 17.96
CA GLN A 23 -23.11 -1.69 19.14
C GLN A 23 -21.95 -2.63 19.48
N VAL A 24 -20.78 -2.35 18.95
CA VAL A 24 -19.53 -2.74 19.62
C VAL A 24 -19.27 -1.63 20.63
N ASN A 25 -19.60 -1.86 21.88
CA ASN A 25 -19.17 -1.01 22.99
C ASN A 25 -17.64 -1.04 23.04
N ILE A 26 -16.99 -0.13 22.34
CA ILE A 26 -15.62 0.24 22.61
C ILE A 26 -15.72 1.18 23.80
N GLY A 27 -15.46 0.60 24.99
CA GLY A 27 -15.55 1.37 26.24
C GLY A 27 -14.72 2.63 26.20
N ASP A 28 -15.30 3.68 26.66
CA ASP A 28 -14.91 5.03 27.13
C ASP A 28 -13.41 5.44 27.14
N SER A 29 -12.63 5.14 26.12
CA SER A 29 -11.26 5.64 26.00
C SER A 29 -10.98 6.49 24.75
N LEU A 30 -12.03 7.02 24.09
CA LEU A 30 -11.87 8.12 23.15
C LEU A 30 -11.76 9.41 23.98
N SER A 31 -10.55 9.95 24.11
CA SER A 31 -10.38 11.29 24.69
C SER A 31 -11.17 12.28 23.82
N ALA A 32 -11.88 13.19 24.48
CA ALA A 32 -12.73 14.21 23.85
C ALA A 32 -11.98 15.20 22.92
N GLY A 33 -10.69 14.94 22.63
CA GLY A 33 -9.82 15.75 21.78
C GLY A 33 -9.73 15.31 20.33
N ASP A 34 -10.26 14.12 19.95
CA ASP A 34 -10.09 13.56 18.61
C ASP A 34 -11.31 13.74 17.68
N THR A 35 -12.35 14.43 18.13
CA THR A 35 -13.49 14.79 17.27
C THR A 35 -13.15 16.03 16.45
N VAL A 36 -12.91 15.85 15.15
CA VAL A 36 -12.89 16.97 14.20
C VAL A 36 -14.28 17.60 14.21
N SER A 37 -14.39 18.85 14.60
CA SER A 37 -15.67 19.57 14.57
C SER A 37 -16.18 19.66 13.14
N MET A 38 -17.34 19.09 12.84
CA MET A 38 -17.97 19.15 11.52
C MET A 38 -18.25 20.60 11.05
N GLN A 39 -18.26 21.57 11.99
CA GLN A 39 -18.47 22.99 11.70
C GLN A 39 -17.24 23.68 11.11
N GLU A 40 -16.04 23.10 11.22
CA GLU A 40 -14.81 23.70 10.68
C GLU A 40 -14.72 23.64 9.14
N TYR A 41 -15.48 22.75 8.51
CA TYR A 41 -15.39 22.52 7.05
C TYR A 41 -16.77 22.44 6.41
N PRO A 42 -17.49 23.56 6.26
CA PRO A 42 -18.87 23.57 5.75
C PRO A 42 -19.00 23.14 4.28
N PHE A 43 -17.86 23.06 3.56
CA PHE A 43 -17.81 22.57 2.17
C PHE A 43 -17.69 21.04 2.07
N ILE A 44 -17.49 20.33 3.18
CA ILE A 44 -17.45 18.85 3.20
C ILE A 44 -18.87 18.33 3.42
N ASN A 45 -19.33 17.48 2.52
CA ASN A 45 -20.59 16.77 2.70
C ASN A 45 -20.38 15.50 3.54
N TYR A 46 -20.40 15.63 4.85
CA TYR A 46 -20.22 14.51 5.77
C TYR A 46 -21.30 13.41 5.65
N LYS A 47 -22.47 13.74 5.09
CA LYS A 47 -23.52 12.74 4.86
C LYS A 47 -23.19 11.79 3.70
N ALA A 48 -22.25 12.19 2.83
CA ALA A 48 -21.74 11.33 1.76
C ALA A 48 -20.60 10.41 2.23
N ASP A 49 -20.08 10.60 3.45
CA ASP A 49 -19.07 9.73 4.05
C ASP A 49 -19.74 8.44 4.53
N THR A 50 -19.94 7.49 3.62
CA THR A 50 -20.64 6.23 3.89
C THR A 50 -19.77 5.06 3.48
N ILE A 51 -19.66 4.06 4.34
CA ILE A 51 -19.09 2.76 4.00
C ILE A 51 -20.23 1.77 3.79
N PHE A 52 -20.45 1.36 2.57
CA PHE A 52 -21.35 0.28 2.22
C PHE A 52 -20.76 -1.05 2.68
N HIS A 53 -21.57 -1.98 3.13
CA HIS A 53 -21.17 -3.31 3.58
C HIS A 53 -20.07 -3.29 4.66
N SER A 54 -20.15 -2.35 5.60
CA SER A 54 -19.18 -2.20 6.68
C SER A 54 -18.99 -3.47 7.52
N GLY A 55 -19.98 -4.36 7.56
CA GLY A 55 -19.89 -5.68 8.17
C GLY A 55 -18.75 -6.55 7.61
N GLN A 56 -18.42 -6.39 6.33
CA GLN A 56 -17.31 -7.11 5.69
C GLN A 56 -15.92 -6.70 6.24
N LEU A 57 -15.82 -5.57 6.93
CA LEU A 57 -14.59 -5.09 7.59
C LEU A 57 -14.49 -5.56 9.06
N MET A 58 -15.49 -6.25 9.60
CA MET A 58 -15.48 -6.71 11.00
C MET A 58 -14.28 -7.58 11.38
N PRO A 59 -13.76 -8.48 10.53
CA PRO A 59 -12.55 -9.23 10.86
C PRO A 59 -11.35 -8.31 11.12
N PHE A 60 -11.18 -7.26 10.31
CA PHE A 60 -10.13 -6.26 10.49
C PHE A 60 -10.34 -5.45 11.78
N PHE A 61 -11.55 -4.95 12.04
CA PHE A 61 -11.84 -4.20 13.27
C PHE A 61 -11.64 -5.04 14.55
N LYS A 62 -11.97 -6.34 14.52
CA LYS A 62 -11.67 -7.25 15.64
C LYS A 62 -10.17 -7.36 15.90
N LYS A 63 -9.32 -7.37 14.87
CA LYS A 63 -7.86 -7.35 15.02
C LYS A 63 -7.38 -6.03 15.63
N LEU A 64 -7.88 -4.89 15.16
CA LEU A 64 -7.57 -3.58 15.73
C LEU A 64 -7.96 -3.50 17.21
N GLN A 65 -9.13 -4.03 17.58
CA GLN A 65 -9.58 -4.05 18.97
C GLN A 65 -8.66 -4.92 19.85
N LYS A 66 -8.24 -6.09 19.38
CA LYS A 66 -7.27 -6.92 20.09
C LYS A 66 -5.95 -6.18 20.30
N LEU A 67 -5.44 -5.53 19.26
CA LEU A 67 -4.21 -4.74 19.34
C LEU A 67 -4.34 -3.59 20.34
N ALA A 68 -5.47 -2.87 20.34
CA ALA A 68 -5.77 -1.81 21.31
C ALA A 68 -5.83 -2.34 22.77
N ASN A 69 -6.17 -3.61 22.94
CA ASN A 69 -6.22 -4.30 24.26
C ASN A 69 -4.88 -4.95 24.65
N GLY A 70 -3.78 -4.61 23.95
CA GLY A 70 -2.44 -5.07 24.30
C GLY A 70 -1.99 -6.38 23.64
N ASP A 71 -2.67 -6.85 22.59
CA ASP A 71 -2.19 -7.97 21.77
C ASP A 71 -0.83 -7.61 21.14
N SER A 72 0.07 -8.58 21.08
CA SER A 72 1.43 -8.42 20.55
C SER A 72 1.53 -8.59 19.03
N SER A 73 0.41 -8.68 18.32
CA SER A 73 0.38 -8.89 16.87
C SER A 73 0.75 -7.63 16.07
N GLN A 74 1.11 -7.84 14.82
CA GLN A 74 1.21 -6.80 13.81
C GLN A 74 0.00 -6.89 12.89
N ILE A 75 -0.54 -5.74 12.49
CA ILE A 75 -1.62 -5.62 11.52
C ILE A 75 -1.06 -4.99 10.25
N SER A 76 -1.18 -5.72 9.14
CA SER A 76 -0.72 -5.29 7.83
C SER A 76 -1.83 -4.61 7.04
N ILE A 77 -1.60 -3.38 6.56
CA ILE A 77 -2.52 -2.63 5.73
C ILE A 77 -1.82 -2.31 4.41
N LEU A 78 -2.45 -2.67 3.29
CA LEU A 78 -2.00 -2.32 1.94
C LEU A 78 -2.91 -1.25 1.35
N HIS A 79 -2.36 -0.12 0.89
CA HIS A 79 -3.10 0.92 0.20
C HIS A 79 -2.56 1.07 -1.22
N ILE A 80 -3.36 0.67 -2.20
CA ILE A 80 -3.07 0.72 -3.63
C ILE A 80 -3.75 1.95 -4.22
N GLY A 81 -3.05 2.69 -5.09
CA GLY A 81 -3.65 3.82 -5.77
C GLY A 81 -2.79 4.44 -6.87
N ASP A 82 -3.14 5.65 -7.21
CA ASP A 82 -2.51 6.46 -8.25
C ASP A 82 -1.56 7.55 -7.68
N SER A 83 -1.50 8.71 -8.32
CA SER A 83 -0.69 9.85 -7.88
C SER A 83 -1.09 10.40 -6.50
N HIS A 84 -2.34 10.23 -6.07
CA HIS A 84 -2.81 10.67 -4.75
C HIS A 84 -2.17 9.85 -3.63
N ILE A 85 -1.89 8.57 -3.90
CA ILE A 85 -1.22 7.67 -2.97
C ILE A 85 0.29 7.75 -3.09
N GLN A 86 0.84 7.88 -4.30
CA GLN A 86 2.29 7.98 -4.51
C GLN A 86 2.91 9.19 -3.81
N ALA A 87 2.20 10.31 -3.76
CA ALA A 87 2.67 11.52 -3.09
C ALA A 87 2.76 11.38 -1.56
N ASP A 88 2.21 10.31 -1.00
CA ASP A 88 2.17 9.95 0.44
C ASP A 88 1.55 11.04 1.35
N PHE A 89 0.83 12.02 0.81
CA PHE A 89 0.18 13.04 1.64
C PHE A 89 -0.98 12.45 2.44
N ILE A 90 -1.85 11.68 1.78
CA ILE A 90 -3.01 11.03 2.41
C ILE A 90 -2.52 9.85 3.26
N THR A 91 -1.72 8.98 2.66
CA THR A 91 -1.27 7.73 3.29
C THR A 91 -0.36 7.98 4.47
N ARG A 92 0.46 9.03 4.45
CA ARG A 92 1.26 9.43 5.60
C ARG A 92 0.40 9.79 6.82
N GLU A 93 -0.64 10.59 6.64
CA GLU A 93 -1.51 10.97 7.75
C GLU A 93 -2.32 9.78 8.28
N VAL A 94 -2.84 8.94 7.40
CA VAL A 94 -3.53 7.70 7.80
C VAL A 94 -2.59 6.77 8.56
N ARG A 95 -1.39 6.51 8.03
CA ARG A 95 -0.35 5.72 8.68
C ARG A 95 0.01 6.28 10.05
N LYS A 96 0.33 7.58 10.12
CA LYS A 96 0.66 8.27 11.37
C LYS A 96 -0.41 8.08 12.43
N ASN A 97 -1.66 8.39 12.10
CA ASN A 97 -2.76 8.32 13.06
C ASN A 97 -3.01 6.89 13.55
N LEU A 98 -2.94 5.90 12.65
CA LEU A 98 -3.06 4.49 13.02
C LEU A 98 -1.89 4.04 13.90
N GLN A 99 -0.66 4.42 13.55
CA GLN A 99 0.53 4.03 14.30
C GLN A 99 0.63 4.70 15.67
N LEU A 100 0.25 5.96 15.79
CA LEU A 100 0.20 6.65 17.08
C LEU A 100 -0.84 6.01 18.01
N ARG A 101 -1.96 5.54 17.46
CA ARG A 101 -3.05 4.96 18.24
C ARG A 101 -2.84 3.47 18.58
N PHE A 102 -2.36 2.69 17.65
CA PHE A 102 -2.31 1.22 17.74
C PHE A 102 -0.90 0.65 17.80
N GLY A 103 0.12 1.50 17.81
CA GLY A 103 1.52 1.09 17.82
C GLY A 103 2.15 1.12 16.42
N ASN A 104 3.46 1.35 16.38
CA ASN A 104 4.26 1.44 15.17
C ASN A 104 5.08 0.15 14.99
N ALA A 105 4.75 -0.65 13.98
CA ALA A 105 5.46 -1.88 13.62
C ALA A 105 6.60 -1.68 12.60
N GLY A 106 6.81 -0.43 12.15
CA GLY A 106 7.82 -0.06 11.15
C GLY A 106 7.27 0.80 10.03
N ARG A 107 8.14 1.21 9.11
CA ARG A 107 7.73 2.05 7.95
C ARG A 107 6.88 1.29 6.93
N GLY A 108 7.00 -0.03 6.89
CA GLY A 108 6.34 -0.85 5.89
C GLY A 108 7.09 -0.87 4.56
N LEU A 109 6.34 -1.09 3.47
CA LEU A 109 6.89 -1.16 2.12
C LEU A 109 7.40 0.22 1.68
N VAL A 110 8.63 0.25 1.22
CA VAL A 110 9.29 1.39 0.58
C VAL A 110 9.88 0.96 -0.75
N PHE A 111 10.06 1.91 -1.65
CA PHE A 111 10.78 1.72 -2.90
C PHE A 111 11.67 2.94 -3.13
N PRO A 112 12.86 2.81 -3.74
CA PRO A 112 13.73 3.94 -4.04
C PRO A 112 13.15 4.85 -5.13
N LEU A 113 12.07 5.58 -4.79
CA LEU A 113 11.26 6.34 -5.75
C LEU A 113 12.04 7.46 -6.43
N ARG A 114 12.98 8.08 -5.71
CA ARG A 114 13.86 9.09 -6.29
C ARG A 114 14.76 8.50 -7.39
N ILE A 115 15.29 7.29 -7.17
CA ILE A 115 16.09 6.55 -8.15
C ILE A 115 15.23 6.19 -9.36
N ALA A 116 13.96 5.83 -9.11
CA ALA A 116 12.98 5.57 -10.15
C ALA A 116 12.45 6.83 -10.86
N GLY A 117 13.02 8.01 -10.59
CA GLY A 117 12.68 9.26 -11.25
C GLY A 117 11.28 9.76 -10.92
N THR A 118 10.81 9.56 -9.69
CA THR A 118 9.49 10.02 -9.25
C THR A 118 9.51 10.56 -7.81
N ASN A 119 8.36 11.05 -7.33
CA ASN A 119 8.24 11.68 -6.01
C ASN A 119 8.50 10.65 -4.89
N GLU A 120 9.40 10.99 -3.99
CA GLU A 120 9.72 10.19 -2.80
C GLU A 120 9.04 10.81 -1.57
N PRO A 121 8.46 9.99 -0.67
CA PRO A 121 7.93 10.45 0.60
C PRO A 121 8.97 11.19 1.46
N SER A 122 8.51 12.03 2.40
CA SER A 122 9.40 12.84 3.24
C SER A 122 10.02 12.08 4.42
N ASP A 123 9.53 10.88 4.72
CA ASP A 123 9.92 10.07 5.86
C ASP A 123 11.04 9.05 5.56
N TYR A 124 11.51 9.00 4.32
CA TYR A 124 12.76 8.32 3.96
C TYR A 124 13.43 8.98 2.74
N LYS A 125 14.69 8.63 2.52
CA LYS A 125 15.48 9.06 1.36
C LYS A 125 16.20 7.87 0.76
N SER A 126 16.33 7.88 -0.58
CA SER A 126 17.13 6.91 -1.32
C SER A 126 18.25 7.55 -2.12
N THR A 127 19.39 6.88 -2.18
CA THR A 127 20.56 7.28 -3.00
C THR A 127 21.17 6.07 -3.70
N THR A 128 21.94 6.29 -4.75
CA THR A 128 22.60 5.24 -5.53
C THR A 128 23.87 5.76 -6.16
N ASN A 129 24.75 4.84 -6.60
CA ASN A 129 26.01 5.16 -7.31
C ASN A 129 25.84 5.20 -8.84
N THR A 130 24.71 4.78 -9.39
CA THR A 130 24.52 4.69 -10.84
C THR A 130 23.06 4.80 -11.24
N LYS A 131 22.82 4.74 -12.55
CA LYS A 131 21.46 4.67 -13.09
C LYS A 131 20.96 3.23 -13.08
N TRP A 132 19.65 3.08 -12.88
CA TRP A 132 18.91 1.83 -12.94
C TRP A 132 17.93 1.84 -14.11
N THR A 133 17.72 0.69 -14.71
CA THR A 133 16.58 0.48 -15.63
C THR A 133 15.32 0.35 -14.81
N VAL A 134 14.30 1.15 -15.10
CA VAL A 134 13.07 1.23 -14.30
C VAL A 134 11.86 0.96 -15.19
N ALA A 135 10.94 0.13 -14.69
CA ALA A 135 9.62 -0.06 -15.28
C ALA A 135 8.53 0.15 -14.22
N LYS A 136 7.39 0.69 -14.63
CA LYS A 136 6.20 0.93 -13.81
C LYS A 136 5.02 0.17 -14.39
N VAL A 137 3.99 -0.13 -13.59
CA VAL A 137 2.79 -0.87 -14.05
C VAL A 137 2.12 -0.24 -15.27
N ASN A 138 2.21 1.09 -15.44
CA ASN A 138 1.67 1.83 -16.55
C ASN A 138 2.71 2.18 -17.64
N SER A 139 3.90 1.56 -17.63
CA SER A 139 4.91 1.70 -18.68
C SER A 139 4.52 0.88 -19.91
N LEU A 140 4.79 1.42 -21.11
CA LEU A 140 4.57 0.69 -22.37
C LEU A 140 5.42 -0.61 -22.44
N ALA A 141 6.69 -0.53 -22.00
CA ALA A 141 7.56 -1.69 -21.87
C ALA A 141 7.71 -2.02 -20.39
N GLN A 142 7.17 -3.16 -19.98
CA GLN A 142 7.28 -3.65 -18.59
C GLN A 142 8.49 -4.59 -18.46
N SER A 143 9.67 -4.06 -18.67
CA SER A 143 10.93 -4.78 -18.46
C SER A 143 11.91 -3.89 -17.68
N PRO A 144 12.33 -4.30 -16.47
CA PRO A 144 11.91 -5.49 -15.73
C PRO A 144 10.42 -5.48 -15.37
N ALA A 145 9.79 -6.65 -15.21
CA ALA A 145 8.37 -6.75 -14.88
C ALA A 145 8.09 -6.04 -13.53
N PRO A 146 7.13 -5.10 -13.45
CA PRO A 146 6.81 -4.40 -12.21
C PRO A 146 6.29 -5.36 -11.14
N GLY A 147 6.80 -5.21 -9.91
CA GLY A 147 6.40 -6.02 -8.76
C GLY A 147 5.42 -5.33 -7.83
N ILE A 148 5.43 -5.73 -6.57
CA ILE A 148 4.47 -5.30 -5.54
C ILE A 148 4.47 -3.79 -5.28
N SER A 149 5.57 -3.10 -5.50
CA SER A 149 5.62 -1.63 -5.39
C SER A 149 4.98 -0.90 -6.59
N GLY A 150 4.45 -1.63 -7.57
CA GLY A 150 4.01 -1.08 -8.85
C GLY A 150 5.17 -0.61 -9.73
N ILE A 151 6.39 -0.80 -9.26
CA ILE A 151 7.65 -0.43 -9.92
C ILE A 151 8.63 -1.58 -9.75
N SER A 152 9.55 -1.72 -10.71
CA SER A 152 10.75 -2.52 -10.58
C SER A 152 11.94 -1.75 -11.10
N MET A 153 13.10 -2.01 -10.52
CA MET A 153 14.37 -1.48 -11.03
C MET A 153 15.38 -2.60 -11.17
N SER A 154 16.20 -2.56 -12.24
CA SER A 154 17.25 -3.54 -12.48
C SER A 154 18.55 -2.89 -12.91
N SER A 155 19.65 -3.60 -12.67
CA SER A 155 20.99 -3.23 -13.14
C SER A 155 21.80 -4.49 -13.45
N ASP A 156 22.64 -4.41 -14.49
CA ASP A 156 23.63 -5.42 -14.88
C ASP A 156 25.04 -5.12 -14.35
N GLN A 157 25.17 -4.09 -13.50
CA GLN A 157 26.48 -3.67 -12.98
C GLN A 157 26.77 -4.36 -11.65
N ASN A 158 27.86 -5.14 -11.60
CA ASN A 158 28.37 -5.64 -10.33
C ASN A 158 28.83 -4.50 -9.41
N GLY A 159 28.49 -4.56 -8.13
CA GLY A 159 28.80 -3.52 -7.15
C GLY A 159 27.81 -2.33 -7.17
N VAL A 160 26.76 -2.40 -8.00
CA VAL A 160 25.69 -1.38 -7.91
C VAL A 160 25.01 -1.44 -6.56
N PHE A 161 24.69 -0.28 -6.00
CA PHE A 161 23.97 -0.21 -4.73
C PHE A 161 22.90 0.86 -4.73
N PHE A 162 22.00 0.72 -3.80
CA PHE A 162 21.16 1.81 -3.33
C PHE A 162 21.09 1.82 -1.80
N ASP A 163 20.93 3.02 -1.26
CA ASP A 163 20.73 3.26 0.16
C ASP A 163 19.29 3.66 0.43
N ILE A 164 18.78 3.26 1.58
CA ILE A 164 17.57 3.79 2.16
C ILE A 164 17.87 4.30 3.56
N SER A 165 17.50 5.56 3.82
CA SER A 165 17.60 6.18 5.15
C SER A 165 16.22 6.62 5.58
N THR A 166 15.69 6.06 6.67
CA THR A 166 14.45 6.52 7.28
C THR A 166 14.69 7.77 8.11
N LEU A 167 13.69 8.63 8.17
CA LEU A 167 13.70 9.86 8.95
C LEU A 167 12.57 9.79 9.98
N ASN A 168 12.85 10.23 11.20
CA ASN A 168 11.79 10.40 12.20
C ASN A 168 10.87 11.52 11.75
N HIS A 169 9.59 11.25 11.74
CA HIS A 169 8.59 12.18 11.22
C HIS A 169 7.33 12.15 12.08
N ASP A 170 6.78 13.33 12.37
CA ASP A 170 5.49 13.48 13.05
C ASP A 170 5.39 12.72 14.40
N GLY A 171 6.49 12.63 15.15
CA GLY A 171 6.55 11.91 16.43
C GLY A 171 6.70 10.39 16.31
N LEU A 172 6.86 9.85 15.10
CA LEU A 172 7.12 8.44 14.87
C LEU A 172 8.61 8.19 14.60
N ASP A 173 9.14 7.16 15.25
CA ASP A 173 10.46 6.62 14.98
C ASP A 173 10.35 5.48 13.96
N TYR A 174 11.01 5.64 12.82
CA TYR A 174 11.07 4.63 11.77
C TYR A 174 12.38 3.84 11.74
N ALA A 175 13.10 3.79 12.85
CA ALA A 175 14.18 2.83 12.99
C ALA A 175 13.66 1.40 12.82
N PHE A 176 14.42 0.57 12.13
CA PHE A 176 14.05 -0.81 11.81
C PHE A 176 15.13 -1.78 12.25
N SER A 177 14.73 -3.01 12.54
CA SER A 177 15.65 -4.11 12.89
C SER A 177 15.54 -5.28 11.90
N THR A 178 14.62 -5.20 10.92
CA THR A 178 14.47 -6.22 9.89
C THR A 178 14.21 -5.56 8.55
N VAL A 179 14.95 -6.00 7.54
CA VAL A 179 14.78 -5.62 6.14
C VAL A 179 14.34 -6.85 5.36
N THR A 180 13.22 -6.73 4.65
CA THR A 180 12.82 -7.75 3.66
C THR A 180 12.96 -7.14 2.26
N LEU A 181 13.91 -7.64 1.49
CA LEU A 181 14.05 -7.31 0.08
C LEU A 181 13.10 -8.19 -0.74
N ILE A 182 12.27 -7.58 -1.57
CA ILE A 182 11.45 -8.27 -2.56
C ILE A 182 12.13 -8.10 -3.91
N HIS A 183 12.54 -9.20 -4.52
CA HIS A 183 13.37 -9.20 -5.71
C HIS A 183 13.18 -10.46 -6.55
N THR A 184 13.71 -10.47 -7.76
CA THR A 184 13.84 -11.70 -8.52
C THR A 184 14.91 -12.58 -7.87
N LYS A 185 14.64 -13.88 -7.72
CA LYS A 185 15.57 -14.84 -7.13
C LYS A 185 15.75 -16.01 -8.10
N ASP A 186 16.88 -16.04 -8.79
CA ASP A 186 17.32 -17.13 -9.65
C ASP A 186 18.85 -17.11 -9.79
N SER A 187 19.39 -18.07 -10.52
CA SER A 187 20.84 -18.23 -10.70
C SER A 187 21.51 -17.13 -11.54
N LEU A 188 20.76 -16.29 -12.21
CA LEU A 188 21.28 -15.18 -13.02
C LEU A 188 21.36 -13.87 -12.22
N GLN A 189 20.70 -13.81 -11.06
CA GLN A 189 20.69 -12.61 -10.23
C GLN A 189 21.95 -12.53 -9.36
N PHE A 190 22.47 -11.32 -9.19
CA PHE A 190 23.53 -11.04 -8.24
C PHE A 190 23.06 -11.30 -6.81
N ASP A 191 23.93 -11.75 -5.95
CA ASP A 191 23.70 -11.78 -4.52
C ASP A 191 23.63 -10.36 -3.96
N CYS A 192 23.02 -10.21 -2.80
CA CYS A 192 22.80 -8.92 -2.16
C CYS A 192 23.56 -8.82 -0.82
N ARG A 193 24.43 -7.84 -0.70
CA ARG A 193 25.05 -7.47 0.58
C ARG A 193 24.25 -6.37 1.25
N PHE A 194 23.94 -6.58 2.52
CA PHE A 194 23.21 -5.62 3.36
C PHE A 194 24.13 -5.06 4.43
N THR A 195 24.18 -3.73 4.56
CA THR A 195 24.92 -3.05 5.62
C THR A 195 24.07 -1.97 6.27
N ASP A 196 24.15 -1.84 7.59
CA ASP A 196 23.42 -0.88 8.42
C ASP A 196 24.22 0.41 8.72
N SER A 197 25.45 0.48 8.22
CA SER A 197 26.31 1.66 8.31
C SER A 197 27.25 1.74 7.11
N PRO A 198 27.79 2.93 6.74
CA PRO A 198 28.78 3.03 5.68
C PRO A 198 30.07 2.26 6.05
N PRO A 199 30.74 1.62 5.15
CA PRO A 199 30.78 0.22 4.86
C PRO A 199 31.89 -0.53 5.63
N ARG A 200 31.60 -1.45 6.53
CA ARG A 200 32.68 -2.33 7.01
C ARG A 200 32.35 -3.81 6.95
N PHE A 201 31.20 -4.25 7.34
CA PHE A 201 30.79 -5.64 7.28
C PHE A 201 29.27 -5.69 7.09
N GLY A 202 28.79 -6.56 6.22
CA GLY A 202 27.37 -6.70 5.93
C GLY A 202 26.99 -8.16 5.72
N TYR A 203 25.72 -8.44 5.82
CA TYR A 203 25.18 -9.75 5.51
C TYR A 203 25.15 -9.93 3.99
N LEU A 204 25.84 -10.96 3.48
CA LEU A 204 25.70 -11.40 2.09
C LEU A 204 24.63 -12.46 2.02
N MET A 205 23.63 -12.24 1.16
CA MET A 205 22.51 -13.14 1.00
C MET A 205 22.42 -13.60 -0.44
N SER A 206 22.26 -14.93 -0.63
CA SER A 206 22.11 -15.54 -1.94
C SER A 206 20.81 -15.12 -2.63
N ALA A 207 20.89 -14.88 -3.92
CA ALA A 207 19.74 -14.65 -4.78
C ALA A 207 19.00 -15.94 -5.17
N LEU A 208 19.53 -17.13 -4.83
CA LEU A 208 18.83 -18.37 -5.09
C LEU A 208 17.63 -18.55 -4.15
N PRO A 209 16.48 -18.97 -4.64
CA PRO A 209 15.33 -19.27 -3.80
C PRO A 209 15.61 -20.48 -2.91
N MET A 210 15.19 -20.41 -1.65
CA MET A 210 15.19 -21.58 -0.75
C MET A 210 13.99 -22.49 -1.04
N GLU A 211 12.86 -21.86 -1.45
CA GLU A 211 11.63 -22.55 -1.82
C GLU A 211 11.19 -22.11 -3.23
N PRO A 212 10.54 -23.00 -4.01
CA PRO A 212 10.02 -22.66 -5.33
C PRO A 212 9.07 -21.45 -5.28
N GLY A 213 9.35 -20.45 -6.12
CA GLY A 213 8.55 -19.22 -6.18
C GLY A 213 8.87 -18.19 -5.09
N GLU A 214 9.88 -18.44 -4.26
CA GLU A 214 10.35 -17.45 -3.30
C GLU A 214 10.93 -16.22 -4.03
N CYS A 215 10.51 -15.02 -3.57
CA CYS A 215 10.95 -13.74 -4.12
C CYS A 215 11.43 -12.77 -3.03
N THR A 216 11.73 -13.29 -1.82
CA THR A 216 12.11 -12.46 -0.68
C THR A 216 13.42 -12.91 -0.06
N THR A 217 14.18 -11.92 0.44
CA THR A 217 15.33 -12.12 1.31
C THR A 217 15.11 -11.32 2.58
N VAL A 218 15.10 -11.98 3.73
CA VAL A 218 14.86 -11.36 5.03
C VAL A 218 16.17 -11.27 5.81
N VAL A 219 16.54 -10.06 6.22
CA VAL A 219 17.79 -9.78 6.94
C VAL A 219 17.46 -9.10 8.27
N PRO A 220 17.66 -9.79 9.41
CA PRO A 220 17.60 -9.18 10.73
C PRO A 220 18.91 -8.45 11.03
N PHE A 221 18.81 -7.28 11.65
CA PHE A 221 19.96 -6.56 12.22
C PHE A 221 19.99 -6.76 13.74
N SER A 222 21.18 -6.78 14.31
CA SER A 222 21.38 -6.98 15.75
C SER A 222 20.91 -5.79 16.62
N HIS A 223 20.71 -4.63 16.01
CA HIS A 223 20.22 -3.40 16.64
C HIS A 223 19.36 -2.60 15.68
N PRO A 224 18.45 -1.75 16.19
CA PRO A 224 17.69 -0.85 15.35
C PRO A 224 18.59 0.14 14.62
N THR A 225 18.31 0.38 13.35
CA THR A 225 19.02 1.32 12.48
C THR A 225 18.05 2.15 11.66
N ASN A 226 18.46 3.33 11.23
CA ASN A 226 17.72 4.18 10.30
C ASN A 226 18.33 4.14 8.89
N TYR A 227 19.30 3.26 8.63
CA TYR A 227 20.00 3.20 7.36
C TYR A 227 20.22 1.76 6.94
N VAL A 228 20.05 1.50 5.65
CA VAL A 228 20.50 0.26 5.02
C VAL A 228 21.03 0.55 3.62
N ARG A 229 22.19 -0.04 3.31
CA ARG A 229 22.69 -0.20 1.94
C ARG A 229 22.42 -1.60 1.46
N LEU A 230 21.85 -1.71 0.25
CA LEU A 230 21.74 -2.95 -0.51
C LEU A 230 22.68 -2.85 -1.70
N GLN A 231 23.68 -3.70 -1.75
CA GLN A 231 24.69 -3.73 -2.80
C GLN A 231 24.67 -5.06 -3.52
N ALA A 232 24.57 -5.02 -4.84
CA ALA A 232 24.68 -6.21 -5.69
C ALA A 232 26.12 -6.72 -5.73
N GLU A 233 26.31 -8.03 -5.63
CA GLU A 233 27.60 -8.65 -5.63
C GLU A 233 27.57 -9.92 -6.49
N GLN A 234 28.40 -9.95 -7.53
CA GLN A 234 28.61 -11.16 -8.34
C GLN A 234 29.49 -12.11 -7.55
N THR A 235 28.93 -13.19 -7.07
CA THR A 235 29.64 -14.22 -6.31
C THR A 235 29.90 -15.46 -7.14
N GLU A 236 29.13 -15.64 -8.23
CA GLU A 236 29.20 -16.80 -9.11
C GLU A 236 29.29 -16.42 -10.59
N THR A 237 29.95 -17.26 -11.37
CA THR A 237 30.00 -17.11 -12.83
C THR A 237 28.60 -17.35 -13.39
N GLY A 238 28.12 -16.40 -14.19
CA GLY A 238 26.78 -16.47 -14.80
C GLY A 238 25.77 -15.50 -14.20
N GLN A 239 25.97 -15.06 -12.96
CA GLN A 239 25.19 -13.93 -12.41
C GLN A 239 25.49 -12.66 -13.22
N ASN A 240 24.44 -11.97 -13.66
CA ASN A 240 24.57 -10.85 -14.60
C ASN A 240 23.61 -9.69 -14.35
N ALA A 241 22.73 -9.77 -13.35
CA ALA A 241 21.76 -8.71 -13.05
C ALA A 241 21.31 -8.74 -11.59
N ILE A 242 20.68 -7.64 -11.18
CA ILE A 242 19.81 -7.57 -10.00
C ILE A 242 18.50 -6.93 -10.39
N THR A 243 17.38 -7.47 -9.89
CA THR A 243 16.05 -6.89 -10.09
C THR A 243 15.35 -6.73 -8.75
N VAL A 244 15.01 -5.50 -8.39
CA VAL A 244 14.40 -5.12 -7.12
C VAL A 244 12.95 -4.69 -7.34
N ASN A 245 12.03 -5.22 -6.52
CA ASN A 245 10.59 -4.99 -6.59
C ASN A 245 10.04 -4.26 -5.35
N GLY A 246 10.80 -4.21 -4.24
CA GLY A 246 10.38 -3.52 -3.02
C GLY A 246 11.28 -3.83 -1.84
N VAL A 247 11.16 -3.03 -0.80
CA VAL A 247 11.86 -3.24 0.49
C VAL A 247 10.86 -3.00 1.62
N ILE A 248 10.74 -3.94 2.56
CA ILE A 248 9.90 -3.76 3.74
C ILE A 248 10.82 -3.50 4.93
N LEU A 249 10.53 -2.42 5.67
CA LEU A 249 11.25 -2.01 6.88
C LEU A 249 10.37 -2.25 8.11
N GLN A 250 10.81 -3.14 9.01
CA GLN A 250 10.07 -3.54 10.21
C GLN A 250 10.94 -3.38 11.45
N ASN A 251 10.30 -3.06 12.59
CA ASN A 251 11.00 -2.90 13.87
C ASN A 251 10.72 -4.04 14.86
N GLY A 252 9.92 -5.03 14.49
CA GLY A 252 9.57 -6.18 15.30
C GLY A 252 8.56 -5.91 16.43
N LYS A 253 8.10 -4.66 16.61
CA LYS A 253 7.13 -4.30 17.67
C LYS A 253 5.70 -4.60 17.22
N PRO A 254 4.77 -4.81 18.17
CA PRO A 254 3.33 -4.82 17.88
C PRO A 254 2.87 -3.49 17.27
N GLY A 255 1.85 -3.53 16.44
CA GLY A 255 1.31 -2.31 15.86
C GLY A 255 0.93 -2.44 14.40
N ILE A 256 0.82 -1.30 13.75
CA ILE A 256 0.41 -1.18 12.35
C ILE A 256 1.64 -1.14 11.44
N LEU A 257 1.63 -2.02 10.44
CA LEU A 257 2.54 -2.01 9.31
C LEU A 257 1.76 -1.54 8.08
N TYR A 258 2.02 -0.33 7.62
CA TYR A 258 1.24 0.29 6.55
C TYR A 258 2.06 0.39 5.26
N HIS A 259 1.58 -0.26 4.22
CA HIS A 259 2.21 -0.33 2.90
C HIS A 259 1.48 0.60 1.93
N SER A 260 2.15 1.62 1.42
CA SER A 260 1.61 2.52 0.39
C SER A 260 2.17 2.17 -0.97
N VAL A 261 1.31 1.89 -1.92
CA VAL A 261 1.66 1.60 -3.31
C VAL A 261 0.87 2.53 -4.21
N GLY A 262 1.52 3.56 -4.72
CA GLY A 262 0.91 4.53 -5.62
C GLY A 262 1.78 4.78 -6.85
N ILE A 263 1.16 4.83 -8.03
CA ILE A 263 1.84 5.11 -9.30
C ILE A 263 1.14 6.23 -10.03
N ASN A 264 1.88 7.30 -10.32
CA ASN A 264 1.34 8.45 -11.05
C ASN A 264 0.67 8.00 -12.35
N GLY A 265 -0.61 8.31 -12.52
CA GLY A 265 -1.36 8.00 -13.74
C GLY A 265 -1.89 6.58 -13.83
N ALA A 266 -1.66 5.73 -12.81
CA ALA A 266 -2.10 4.33 -12.83
C ALA A 266 -3.62 4.20 -12.78
N LYS A 267 -4.09 3.11 -13.39
CA LYS A 267 -5.46 2.63 -13.48
C LYS A 267 -5.56 1.22 -12.89
N TYR A 268 -6.78 0.74 -12.70
CA TYR A 268 -7.03 -0.65 -12.31
C TYR A 268 -6.31 -1.63 -13.23
N ASP A 269 -6.46 -1.46 -14.55
CA ASP A 269 -5.91 -2.38 -15.55
C ASP A 269 -4.37 -2.39 -15.56
N ASP A 270 -3.71 -1.29 -15.21
CA ASP A 270 -2.26 -1.25 -15.12
C ASP A 270 -1.74 -2.24 -14.06
N TYR A 271 -2.39 -2.28 -12.89
CA TYR A 271 -2.07 -3.26 -11.85
C TYR A 271 -2.50 -4.68 -12.24
N LEU A 272 -3.70 -4.84 -12.82
CA LEU A 272 -4.24 -6.14 -13.24
C LEU A 272 -3.34 -6.82 -14.28
N ASN A 273 -2.74 -6.05 -15.17
CA ASN A 273 -1.83 -6.53 -16.22
C ASN A 273 -0.39 -6.74 -15.74
N SER A 274 -0.08 -6.44 -14.46
CA SER A 274 1.26 -6.69 -13.92
C SER A 274 1.39 -8.12 -13.39
N PRO A 275 2.22 -8.97 -14.01
CA PRO A 275 2.28 -10.39 -13.68
C PRO A 275 2.82 -10.66 -12.27
N LEU A 276 3.73 -9.83 -11.77
CA LEU A 276 4.37 -10.02 -10.48
C LEU A 276 3.61 -9.38 -9.31
N PHE A 277 2.78 -8.37 -9.56
CA PHE A 277 2.12 -7.60 -8.50
C PHE A 277 1.37 -8.49 -7.51
N PHE A 278 0.43 -9.30 -8.00
CA PHE A 278 -0.38 -10.18 -7.13
C PHE A 278 0.38 -11.40 -6.62
N THR A 279 1.37 -11.89 -7.36
CA THR A 279 2.23 -12.98 -6.89
C THR A 279 3.03 -12.53 -5.67
N GLN A 280 3.58 -11.32 -5.69
CA GLN A 280 4.35 -10.75 -4.60
C GLN A 280 3.47 -10.15 -3.49
N LEU A 281 2.19 -9.86 -3.76
CA LEU A 281 1.26 -9.37 -2.75
C LEU A 281 1.13 -10.34 -1.55
N LYS A 282 1.31 -11.64 -1.79
CA LYS A 282 1.34 -12.68 -0.75
C LYS A 282 2.38 -12.40 0.35
N VAL A 283 3.46 -11.68 0.03
CA VAL A 283 4.52 -11.31 0.99
C VAL A 283 4.00 -10.35 2.05
N LEU A 284 3.11 -9.42 1.67
CA LEU A 284 2.59 -8.40 2.57
C LEU A 284 1.51 -8.94 3.52
N LYS A 285 0.83 -10.02 3.16
CA LYS A 285 -0.26 -10.65 3.93
C LYS A 285 -1.22 -9.63 4.54
N PRO A 286 -1.82 -8.73 3.75
CA PRO A 286 -2.60 -7.63 4.29
C PRO A 286 -3.86 -8.13 5.00
N ASP A 287 -4.12 -7.58 6.19
CA ASP A 287 -5.39 -7.71 6.92
C ASP A 287 -6.46 -6.83 6.29
N LEU A 288 -6.04 -5.69 5.73
CA LEU A 288 -6.88 -4.77 4.97
C LEU A 288 -6.15 -4.32 3.70
N ALA A 289 -6.80 -4.44 2.56
CA ALA A 289 -6.39 -3.80 1.31
C ALA A 289 -7.33 -2.65 0.99
N ILE A 290 -6.79 -1.44 0.84
CA ILE A 290 -7.51 -0.25 0.40
C ILE A 290 -7.15 -0.01 -1.06
N VAL A 291 -8.13 0.18 -1.92
CA VAL A 291 -7.91 0.50 -3.34
C VAL A 291 -8.52 1.86 -3.65
N SER A 292 -7.66 2.82 -3.94
CA SER A 292 -8.00 4.21 -4.23
C SER A 292 -7.58 4.57 -5.67
N LEU A 293 -8.36 4.09 -6.62
CA LEU A 293 -8.19 4.28 -8.07
C LEU A 293 -9.48 4.86 -8.67
N GLY A 294 -9.46 5.15 -9.96
CA GLY A 294 -10.64 5.66 -10.68
C GLY A 294 -10.46 7.08 -11.23
N THR A 295 -9.54 7.87 -10.68
CA THR A 295 -9.30 9.24 -11.19
C THR A 295 -8.78 9.24 -12.62
N ASN A 296 -7.88 8.32 -12.95
CA ASN A 296 -7.29 8.23 -14.29
C ASN A 296 -8.21 7.53 -15.28
N GLU A 297 -9.10 6.65 -14.85
CA GLU A 297 -10.21 6.16 -15.65
C GLU A 297 -11.16 7.29 -16.02
N GLY A 298 -11.50 8.14 -15.05
CA GLY A 298 -12.33 9.33 -15.25
C GLY A 298 -11.69 10.41 -16.16
N ALA A 299 -10.43 10.30 -16.52
CA ALA A 299 -9.82 11.12 -17.55
C ALA A 299 -10.14 10.62 -18.98
N ASN A 300 -10.65 9.41 -19.13
CA ASN A 300 -11.03 8.81 -20.41
C ASN A 300 -12.53 8.98 -20.69
N ILE A 301 -12.84 9.77 -21.72
CA ILE A 301 -14.22 10.06 -22.13
C ILE A 301 -15.01 8.86 -22.67
N LYS A 302 -14.34 7.73 -22.90
CA LYS A 302 -14.95 6.53 -23.49
C LYS A 302 -15.14 5.40 -22.48
N VAL A 303 -14.69 5.55 -21.23
CA VAL A 303 -14.85 4.50 -20.23
C VAL A 303 -16.32 4.32 -19.86
N THR A 304 -16.78 3.09 -19.82
CA THR A 304 -18.14 2.71 -19.42
C THR A 304 -18.20 2.27 -17.97
N GLU A 305 -19.37 2.35 -17.34
CA GLU A 305 -19.57 1.85 -15.97
C GLU A 305 -19.29 0.35 -15.86
N ASP A 306 -19.66 -0.44 -16.86
CA ASP A 306 -19.45 -1.90 -16.87
C ASP A 306 -17.96 -2.28 -16.97
N GLU A 307 -17.16 -1.52 -17.74
CA GLU A 307 -15.72 -1.69 -17.78
C GLU A 307 -15.10 -1.42 -16.40
N ILE A 308 -15.52 -0.36 -15.71
CA ILE A 308 -15.05 -0.04 -14.36
C ILE A 308 -15.42 -1.16 -13.37
N ILE A 309 -16.68 -1.60 -13.38
CA ILE A 309 -17.15 -2.68 -12.50
C ILE A 309 -16.32 -3.94 -12.75
N THR A 310 -16.09 -4.29 -14.00
CA THR A 310 -15.28 -5.47 -14.38
C THR A 310 -13.85 -5.36 -13.82
N SER A 311 -13.21 -4.22 -13.99
CA SER A 311 -11.83 -4.00 -13.49
C SER A 311 -11.78 -4.04 -11.96
N VAL A 312 -12.77 -3.46 -11.26
CA VAL A 312 -12.85 -3.50 -9.79
C VAL A 312 -13.08 -4.91 -9.28
N VAL A 313 -14.02 -5.66 -9.88
CA VAL A 313 -14.29 -7.07 -9.51
C VAL A 313 -13.05 -7.93 -9.73
N ASN A 314 -12.36 -7.78 -10.85
CA ASN A 314 -11.11 -8.48 -11.12
C ASN A 314 -10.03 -8.14 -10.07
N MET A 315 -9.90 -6.87 -9.68
CA MET A 315 -8.97 -6.44 -8.63
C MET A 315 -9.29 -7.13 -7.30
N ILE A 316 -10.55 -7.14 -6.88
CA ILE A 316 -11.01 -7.82 -5.66
C ILE A 316 -10.67 -9.31 -5.71
N GLN A 317 -11.00 -9.98 -6.80
CA GLN A 317 -10.72 -11.41 -6.98
C GLN A 317 -9.23 -11.74 -6.94
N ARG A 318 -8.39 -10.91 -7.59
CA ARG A 318 -6.93 -11.09 -7.58
C ARG A 318 -6.33 -10.88 -6.18
N ILE A 319 -6.80 -9.89 -5.43
CA ILE A 319 -6.37 -9.66 -4.04
C ILE A 319 -6.78 -10.86 -3.17
N ARG A 320 -8.04 -11.31 -3.24
CA ARG A 320 -8.53 -12.47 -2.48
C ARG A 320 -7.81 -13.76 -2.85
N SER A 321 -7.51 -13.98 -4.13
CA SER A 321 -6.75 -15.15 -4.58
C SER A 321 -5.32 -15.16 -4.02
N ALA A 322 -4.71 -13.98 -3.86
CA ALA A 322 -3.38 -13.87 -3.25
C ALA A 322 -3.43 -14.06 -1.71
N ASN A 323 -4.44 -13.50 -1.04
CA ASN A 323 -4.62 -13.53 0.42
C ASN A 323 -6.12 -13.62 0.76
N PRO A 324 -6.70 -14.83 0.92
CA PRO A 324 -8.15 -15.04 1.08
C PRO A 324 -8.76 -14.33 2.29
N GLY A 325 -8.00 -14.13 3.37
CA GLY A 325 -8.48 -13.49 4.61
C GLY A 325 -8.42 -11.96 4.61
N THR A 326 -8.05 -11.32 3.50
CA THR A 326 -7.92 -9.87 3.41
C THR A 326 -9.29 -9.19 3.33
N CYS A 327 -9.59 -8.29 4.26
CA CYS A 327 -10.69 -7.32 4.11
C CYS A 327 -10.34 -6.33 3.00
N ILE A 328 -11.32 -5.95 2.17
CA ILE A 328 -11.09 -5.05 1.03
C ILE A 328 -11.98 -3.83 1.17
N LEU A 329 -11.40 -2.64 1.02
CA LEU A 329 -12.08 -1.35 0.99
C LEU A 329 -11.78 -0.66 -0.35
N ILE A 330 -12.80 -0.42 -1.15
CA ILE A 330 -12.71 0.37 -2.38
C ILE A 330 -13.17 1.79 -2.07
N THR A 331 -12.38 2.79 -2.42
CA THR A 331 -12.78 4.20 -2.26
C THR A 331 -13.23 4.78 -3.59
N THR A 332 -14.24 5.65 -3.55
CA THR A 332 -14.58 6.48 -4.70
C THR A 332 -13.46 7.50 -4.95
N PRO A 333 -13.17 7.83 -6.23
CA PRO A 333 -12.22 8.89 -6.54
C PRO A 333 -12.73 10.25 -6.05
N THR A 334 -11.80 11.13 -5.70
CA THR A 334 -12.11 12.51 -5.29
C THR A 334 -12.60 13.35 -6.48
N ASP A 335 -13.43 14.36 -6.19
CA ASP A 335 -13.86 15.32 -7.22
C ASP A 335 -12.67 15.99 -7.89
N ASP A 336 -12.74 16.13 -9.20
CA ASP A 336 -11.79 16.90 -9.99
C ASP A 336 -12.48 17.85 -10.98
N TYR A 337 -11.69 18.76 -11.56
CA TYR A 337 -12.17 19.73 -12.58
C TYR A 337 -11.56 19.41 -13.95
N TYR A 338 -12.42 18.99 -14.86
CA TYR A 338 -12.03 18.83 -16.26
C TYR A 338 -11.62 20.16 -16.89
N ARG A 339 -10.40 20.18 -17.43
CA ARG A 339 -9.79 21.39 -18.02
C ARG A 339 -9.80 22.62 -17.07
N LYS A 340 -9.81 22.40 -15.75
CA LYS A 340 -9.86 23.45 -14.71
C LYS A 340 -11.09 24.38 -14.80
N LYS A 341 -12.17 23.95 -15.47
CA LYS A 341 -13.35 24.80 -15.73
C LYS A 341 -14.63 24.30 -15.12
N TYR A 342 -14.91 23.01 -15.17
CA TYR A 342 -16.14 22.41 -14.69
C TYR A 342 -15.86 21.03 -14.06
N LYS A 343 -16.79 20.58 -13.23
CA LYS A 343 -16.67 19.22 -12.63
C LYS A 343 -16.53 18.18 -13.73
N ASN A 344 -15.61 17.24 -13.54
CA ASN A 344 -15.36 16.19 -14.52
C ASN A 344 -16.56 15.23 -14.64
N PRO A 345 -17.30 15.24 -15.77
CA PRO A 345 -18.49 14.40 -15.91
C PRO A 345 -18.15 12.91 -16.03
N TYR A 346 -16.95 12.58 -16.49
CA TYR A 346 -16.49 11.19 -16.66
C TYR A 346 -16.15 10.55 -15.32
N LEU A 347 -15.66 11.34 -14.37
CA LEU A 347 -15.42 10.89 -13.01
C LEU A 347 -16.73 10.46 -12.31
N GLN A 348 -17.84 11.15 -12.61
CA GLN A 348 -19.15 10.77 -12.11
C GLN A 348 -19.59 9.37 -12.60
N ALA A 349 -19.17 8.96 -13.80
CA ALA A 349 -19.44 7.61 -14.30
C ALA A 349 -18.71 6.55 -13.46
N VAL A 350 -17.44 6.83 -13.07
CA VAL A 350 -16.69 5.96 -12.17
C VAL A 350 -17.35 5.86 -10.79
N GLN A 351 -17.77 7.00 -10.24
CA GLN A 351 -18.48 7.03 -8.95
C GLN A 351 -19.80 6.23 -9.01
N ARG A 352 -20.60 6.41 -10.06
CA ARG A 352 -21.85 5.63 -10.24
C ARG A 352 -21.57 4.14 -10.40
N ALA A 353 -20.53 3.75 -11.14
CA ALA A 353 -20.14 2.36 -11.30
C ALA A 353 -19.84 1.70 -9.94
N LEU A 354 -19.07 2.38 -9.09
CA LEU A 354 -18.75 1.88 -7.75
C LEU A 354 -19.97 1.80 -6.84
N LEU A 355 -20.87 2.80 -6.89
CA LEU A 355 -22.12 2.77 -6.12
C LEU A 355 -23.08 1.68 -6.61
N ARG A 356 -23.16 1.45 -7.93
CA ARG A 356 -23.96 0.36 -8.51
C ARG A 356 -23.41 -1.01 -8.10
N LEU A 357 -22.09 -1.17 -8.09
CA LEU A 357 -21.47 -2.39 -7.59
C LEU A 357 -21.78 -2.63 -6.10
N ALA A 358 -21.74 -1.58 -5.30
CA ALA A 358 -22.10 -1.68 -3.89
C ALA A 358 -23.59 -2.05 -3.70
N ALA A 359 -24.53 -1.44 -4.46
CA ALA A 359 -25.95 -1.75 -4.39
C ALA A 359 -26.25 -3.19 -4.84
N GLY A 360 -25.64 -3.65 -5.93
CA GLY A 360 -25.83 -5.03 -6.43
C GLY A 360 -25.28 -6.13 -5.52
N ALA A 361 -24.38 -5.79 -4.59
CA ALA A 361 -23.90 -6.73 -3.59
C ALA A 361 -24.90 -6.91 -2.42
N GLU A 362 -25.88 -6.00 -2.24
CA GLU A 362 -26.98 -6.18 -1.28
C GLU A 362 -27.96 -7.23 -1.75
N ASP A 363 -28.29 -7.26 -3.04
CA ASP A 363 -29.23 -8.23 -3.63
C ASP A 363 -28.70 -9.68 -3.59
N LEU A 364 -27.38 -9.87 -3.56
CA LEU A 364 -26.75 -11.21 -3.50
C LEU A 364 -26.67 -11.79 -2.10
N HIS A 365 -26.86 -10.98 -1.05
CA HIS A 365 -26.75 -11.44 0.35
C HIS A 365 -28.11 -11.85 0.93
N ASP A 366 -29.21 -11.30 0.40
CA ASP A 366 -30.57 -11.66 0.85
C ASP A 366 -31.01 -13.04 0.34
N ASP A 367 -30.38 -13.55 -0.74
CA ASP A 367 -30.72 -14.87 -1.29
C ASP A 367 -30.03 -16.04 -0.54
N ASP A 368 -28.88 -15.80 0.11
CA ASP A 368 -28.16 -16.86 0.85
C ASP A 368 -28.81 -17.16 2.22
N ASP A 369 -29.54 -16.21 2.82
CA ASP A 369 -30.24 -16.41 4.09
C ASP A 369 -31.61 -17.12 3.90
N ALA A 370 -32.08 -17.32 2.67
CA ALA A 370 -33.36 -17.96 2.37
C ALA A 370 -33.26 -19.48 2.23
N GLU A 371 -32.09 -20.08 2.07
CA GLU A 371 -31.90 -21.52 1.90
C GLU A 371 -31.59 -22.30 3.19
N GLU A 372 -31.33 -21.64 4.33
CA GLU A 372 -31.10 -22.35 5.63
C GLU A 372 -32.38 -22.57 6.48
N GLY A 373 -33.57 -22.29 5.95
CA GLY A 373 -34.86 -22.36 6.63
C GLY A 373 -35.88 -23.34 6.05
N ALA A 374 -35.48 -24.36 5.26
CA ALA A 374 -36.40 -25.37 4.72
C ALA A 374 -36.03 -26.79 5.14
#